data_239f239e72d64d3fd8ee36018cd3879d
#
_entry.id   239f239e72d64d3fd8ee36018cd3879d
#
_cell.length_a   1.000
_cell.length_b   1.000
_cell.length_c   1.000
_cell.angle_alpha   90.00
_cell.angle_beta   90.00
_cell.angle_gamma   90.00
#
_symmetry.space_group_name_H-M   'P 1'
#
loop_
_entity.id
_entity.type
_entity.pdbx_description
1 polymer ?
#
loop_
_entity_poly.entity_id
_entity_poly.type
_entity_poly.pdbx_seq_one_letter_code
_entity_poly.pdbx_strand_id
1 'polypeptide(L)'
;VYILECSDEKSRARNYAIVKAVAILGTLLVPLLRATLMQNVSERWHVVYLVPAIIGFVMALFALLFAKETNVFLTKRIEYLKTPIEEREQRSKEEREQNAQGGILTAVNFAFKHRQLRFLIIACCCFYLASLGTATYSTVMAKSALMTEEEITLALFLYPVGNALFTLISGFVSDKFGRKITIIAMSCSALACYLLFILSGMFKWTPYLTGFAIGGFMGSYWGAGDTIGGIMFSESSPTNLRSSVTVINTLLNGVMGGLATVITMILLPIIPEKMFGYMYLGLTVPGLVGAIVIMWLFVGETRGLDLKTVTGTEWDKPKKN
;
A
#
# COMPACT_ATOMS: atom_id res chain seq x y z
N VAL A 1 11.50 -3.74 5.24
CA VAL A 1 12.51 -3.63 6.30
C VAL A 1 13.88 -3.32 5.68
N TYR A 2 14.44 -4.16 4.78
CA TYR A 2 15.80 -3.99 4.22
C TYR A 2 16.05 -2.59 3.62
N ILE A 3 15.13 -2.09 2.76
CA ILE A 3 15.25 -0.75 2.16
C ILE A 3 15.22 0.36 3.23
N LEU A 4 14.41 0.18 4.26
CA LEU A 4 14.27 1.15 5.35
C LEU A 4 15.53 1.20 6.23
N GLU A 5 16.20 0.07 6.44
CA GLU A 5 17.45 -0.02 7.20
C GLU A 5 18.64 0.54 6.44
N CYS A 6 18.64 0.42 5.10
CA CYS A 6 19.68 0.95 4.23
C CYS A 6 19.47 2.43 3.85
N SER A 7 18.38 3.06 4.28
CA SER A 7 18.02 4.44 3.91
C SER A 7 18.13 5.40 5.08
N ASP A 8 18.64 6.62 4.79
CA ASP A 8 18.66 7.72 5.75
C ASP A 8 17.23 8.15 6.14
N GLU A 9 17.05 8.63 7.37
CA GLU A 9 15.76 9.05 7.93
C GLU A 9 15.04 10.09 7.06
N LYS A 10 15.79 10.98 6.41
CA LYS A 10 15.25 12.06 5.57
C LYS A 10 14.79 11.61 4.18
N SER A 11 15.22 10.42 3.71
CA SER A 11 14.98 9.94 2.34
C SER A 11 14.29 8.58 2.29
N ARG A 12 13.83 8.07 3.42
CA ARG A 12 13.26 6.72 3.55
C ARG A 12 12.06 6.48 2.64
N ALA A 13 11.09 7.40 2.66
CA ALA A 13 9.87 7.25 1.86
C ALA A 13 10.18 7.37 0.36
N ARG A 14 11.06 8.29 -0.02
CA ARG A 14 11.51 8.45 -1.40
C ARG A 14 12.21 7.19 -1.92
N ASN A 15 13.16 6.64 -1.17
CA ASN A 15 13.91 5.45 -1.58
C ASN A 15 12.99 4.24 -1.71
N TYR A 16 12.06 4.07 -0.77
CA TYR A 16 11.03 3.04 -0.87
C TYR A 16 10.15 3.22 -2.11
N ALA A 17 9.69 4.44 -2.38
CA ALA A 17 8.86 4.76 -3.54
C ALA A 17 9.61 4.52 -4.87
N ILE A 18 10.91 4.84 -4.95
CA ILE A 18 11.73 4.57 -6.14
C ILE A 18 11.80 3.06 -6.43
N VAL A 19 12.14 2.25 -5.42
CA VAL A 19 12.24 0.80 -5.60
C VAL A 19 10.87 0.21 -6.00
N LYS A 20 9.80 0.67 -5.36
CA LYS A 20 8.44 0.24 -5.67
C LYS A 20 8.02 0.65 -7.09
N ALA A 21 8.33 1.87 -7.53
CA ALA A 21 8.04 2.35 -8.87
C ALA A 21 8.76 1.54 -9.95
N VAL A 22 10.03 1.20 -9.73
CA VAL A 22 10.79 0.32 -10.63
C VAL A 22 10.15 -1.06 -10.70
N ALA A 23 9.73 -1.62 -9.57
CA ALA A 23 9.02 -2.91 -9.53
C ALA A 23 7.68 -2.84 -10.30
N ILE A 24 6.92 -1.73 -10.15
CA ILE A 24 5.68 -1.50 -10.89
C ILE A 24 5.94 -1.41 -12.40
N LEU A 25 6.99 -0.72 -12.84
CA LEU A 25 7.37 -0.67 -14.25
C LEU A 25 7.70 -2.06 -14.81
N GLY A 26 8.20 -2.98 -13.98
CA GLY A 26 8.38 -4.38 -14.37
C GLY A 26 7.08 -5.06 -14.82
N THR A 27 5.91 -4.58 -14.37
CA THR A 27 4.61 -5.11 -14.82
C THR A 27 4.28 -4.77 -16.28
N LEU A 28 5.04 -3.88 -16.95
CA LEU A 28 4.97 -3.67 -18.40
C LEU A 28 5.27 -4.95 -19.20
N LEU A 29 5.97 -5.89 -18.58
CA LEU A 29 6.19 -7.19 -19.20
C LEU A 29 4.87 -7.94 -19.48
N VAL A 30 3.83 -7.73 -18.67
CA VAL A 30 2.53 -8.42 -18.82
C VAL A 30 1.82 -8.05 -20.12
N PRO A 31 1.55 -6.75 -20.45
CA PRO A 31 0.95 -6.40 -21.73
C PRO A 31 1.85 -6.74 -22.92
N LEU A 32 3.19 -6.68 -22.76
CA LEU A 32 4.11 -7.09 -23.81
C LEU A 32 3.98 -8.60 -24.11
N LEU A 33 3.97 -9.45 -23.09
CA LEU A 33 3.77 -10.89 -23.25
C LEU A 33 2.37 -11.19 -23.82
N ARG A 34 1.34 -10.45 -23.38
CA ARG A 34 -0.01 -10.58 -23.92
C ARG A 34 -0.04 -10.25 -25.42
N ALA A 35 0.56 -9.15 -25.84
CA ALA A 35 0.58 -8.72 -27.24
C ALA A 35 1.37 -9.68 -28.13
N THR A 36 2.45 -10.29 -27.62
CA THR A 36 3.33 -11.15 -28.42
C THR A 36 2.94 -12.63 -28.42
N LEU A 37 2.45 -13.14 -27.28
CA LEU A 37 2.21 -14.59 -27.11
C LEU A 37 0.73 -14.98 -27.17
N MET A 38 -0.21 -14.04 -26.96
CA MET A 38 -1.64 -14.35 -26.88
C MET A 38 -2.45 -13.99 -28.14
N GLN A 39 -1.81 -13.59 -29.23
CA GLN A 39 -2.53 -13.22 -30.47
C GLN A 39 -3.39 -14.36 -31.07
N ASN A 40 -3.26 -15.61 -30.58
CA ASN A 40 -4.04 -16.74 -31.08
C ASN A 40 -4.40 -17.83 -30.04
N VAL A 41 -4.30 -17.57 -28.70
CA VAL A 41 -4.23 -18.76 -27.83
C VAL A 41 -4.81 -18.55 -26.42
N SER A 42 -6.10 -18.77 -26.27
CA SER A 42 -6.71 -19.15 -24.99
C SER A 42 -6.04 -20.38 -24.34
N GLU A 43 -5.33 -21.21 -25.11
CA GLU A 43 -4.67 -22.45 -24.66
C GLU A 43 -3.26 -22.25 -24.05
N ARG A 44 -2.58 -21.11 -24.29
CA ARG A 44 -1.20 -20.88 -23.81
C ARG A 44 -1.08 -19.94 -22.61
N TRP A 45 -2.15 -19.71 -21.87
CA TRP A 45 -2.12 -18.85 -20.68
C TRP A 45 -1.00 -19.20 -19.69
N HIS A 46 -0.64 -20.48 -19.57
CA HIS A 46 0.44 -20.95 -18.70
C HIS A 46 1.81 -20.38 -19.06
N VAL A 47 2.07 -20.07 -20.34
CA VAL A 47 3.36 -19.47 -20.77
C VAL A 47 3.51 -18.06 -20.21
N VAL A 48 2.42 -17.30 -20.09
CA VAL A 48 2.41 -15.94 -19.51
C VAL A 48 2.82 -15.97 -18.04
N TYR A 49 2.51 -17.03 -17.32
CA TYR A 49 2.95 -17.21 -15.93
C TYR A 49 4.34 -17.81 -15.81
N LEU A 50 4.74 -18.65 -16.76
CA LEU A 50 6.05 -19.29 -16.76
C LEU A 50 7.20 -18.27 -16.89
N VAL A 51 7.06 -17.28 -17.75
CA VAL A 51 8.12 -16.27 -17.98
C VAL A 51 8.42 -15.46 -16.70
N PRO A 52 7.44 -14.85 -16.00
CA PRO A 52 7.70 -14.20 -14.71
C PRO A 52 8.23 -15.16 -13.64
N ALA A 53 7.79 -16.41 -13.63
CA ALA A 53 8.28 -17.43 -12.69
C ALA A 53 9.77 -17.73 -12.89
N ILE A 54 10.22 -17.88 -14.14
CA ILE A 54 11.64 -18.08 -14.46
C ILE A 54 12.46 -16.85 -14.04
N ILE A 55 11.99 -15.64 -14.37
CA ILE A 55 12.66 -14.40 -13.96
C ILE A 55 12.74 -14.32 -12.44
N GLY A 56 11.65 -14.59 -11.73
CA GLY A 56 11.60 -14.62 -10.27
C GLY A 56 12.59 -15.63 -9.67
N PHE A 57 12.67 -16.82 -10.25
CA PHE A 57 13.63 -17.84 -9.81
C PHE A 57 15.09 -17.41 -10.02
N VAL A 58 15.41 -16.84 -11.18
CA VAL A 58 16.75 -16.30 -11.46
C VAL A 58 17.08 -15.18 -10.47
N MET A 59 16.16 -14.24 -10.21
CA MET A 59 16.34 -13.16 -9.23
C MET A 59 16.50 -13.68 -7.80
N ALA A 60 15.81 -14.77 -7.43
CA ALA A 60 15.99 -15.42 -6.14
C ALA A 60 17.39 -16.02 -6.01
N LEU A 61 17.92 -16.64 -7.06
CA LEU A 61 19.30 -17.14 -7.09
C LEU A 61 20.32 -15.99 -6.96
N PHE A 62 20.08 -14.88 -7.68
CA PHE A 62 20.91 -13.68 -7.54
C PHE A 62 20.89 -13.14 -6.11
N ALA A 63 19.72 -13.06 -5.49
CA ALA A 63 19.59 -12.62 -4.10
C ALA A 63 20.34 -13.55 -3.14
N LEU A 64 20.24 -14.87 -3.31
CA LEU A 64 20.98 -15.87 -2.51
C LEU A 64 22.51 -15.72 -2.62
N LEU A 65 23.01 -15.40 -3.82
CA LEU A 65 24.44 -15.32 -4.08
C LEU A 65 25.06 -13.96 -3.69
N PHE A 66 24.31 -12.87 -3.87
CA PHE A 66 24.85 -11.51 -3.80
C PHE A 66 24.24 -10.64 -2.71
N ALA A 67 23.06 -10.97 -2.16
CA ALA A 67 22.48 -10.19 -1.10
C ALA A 67 23.28 -10.33 0.20
N LYS A 68 23.74 -9.20 0.73
CA LYS A 68 24.45 -9.12 2.02
C LYS A 68 23.47 -8.67 3.09
N GLU A 69 23.69 -9.16 4.30
CA GLU A 69 22.93 -8.68 5.46
C GLU A 69 23.17 -7.18 5.71
N THR A 70 22.17 -6.50 6.27
CA THR A 70 22.31 -5.08 6.59
C THR A 70 23.34 -4.84 7.69
N ASN A 71 24.06 -3.73 7.59
CA ASN A 71 25.03 -3.36 8.65
C ASN A 71 24.38 -3.24 10.02
N VAL A 72 23.11 -2.83 10.08
CA VAL A 72 22.33 -2.73 11.32
C VAL A 72 22.14 -4.13 11.94
N PHE A 73 21.74 -5.11 11.13
CA PHE A 73 21.61 -6.49 11.58
C PHE A 73 22.94 -7.07 12.03
N LEU A 74 23.99 -6.90 11.21
CA LEU A 74 25.33 -7.42 11.50
C LEU A 74 25.89 -6.84 12.82
N THR A 75 25.75 -5.52 13.03
CA THR A 75 26.21 -4.87 14.25
C THR A 75 25.48 -5.43 15.49
N LYS A 76 24.15 -5.52 15.43
CA LYS A 76 23.35 -6.13 16.51
C LYS A 76 23.72 -7.59 16.75
N ARG A 77 23.96 -8.35 15.68
CA ARG A 77 24.33 -9.75 15.78
C ARG A 77 25.72 -9.93 16.40
N ILE A 78 26.68 -9.10 16.02
CA ILE A 78 28.03 -9.11 16.61
C ILE A 78 27.97 -8.72 18.09
N GLU A 79 27.19 -7.69 18.45
CA GLU A 79 27.00 -7.28 19.85
C GLU A 79 26.38 -8.41 20.67
N TYR A 80 25.32 -9.03 20.14
CA TYR A 80 24.71 -10.22 20.76
C TYR A 80 25.70 -11.37 20.95
N LEU A 81 26.55 -11.64 19.98
CA LEU A 81 27.56 -12.72 20.05
C LEU A 81 28.72 -12.40 21.01
N LYS A 82 29.02 -11.13 21.25
CA LYS A 82 30.02 -10.70 22.24
C LYS A 82 29.50 -10.76 23.67
N THR A 83 28.19 -10.79 23.90
CA THR A 83 27.59 -10.88 25.23
C THR A 83 27.80 -12.28 25.80
N PRO A 84 28.13 -12.48 27.12
CA PRO A 84 28.24 -13.76 27.74
C PRO A 84 26.98 -14.60 27.60
N ILE A 85 27.14 -15.95 27.62
CA ILE A 85 26.01 -16.87 27.37
C ILE A 85 24.92 -16.70 28.44
N GLU A 86 25.28 -16.50 29.68
CA GLU A 86 24.33 -16.31 30.78
C GLU A 86 23.48 -15.04 30.64
N GLU A 87 24.09 -13.94 30.20
CA GLU A 87 23.35 -12.71 29.89
C GLU A 87 22.48 -12.83 28.61
N ARG A 88 22.90 -13.64 27.63
CA ARG A 88 22.08 -13.93 26.44
C ARG A 88 20.81 -14.67 26.83
N GLU A 89 20.90 -15.64 27.71
CA GLU A 89 19.72 -16.39 28.17
C GLU A 89 18.77 -15.51 28.99
N GLN A 90 19.31 -14.63 29.84
CA GLN A 90 18.50 -13.66 30.58
C GLN A 90 17.80 -12.67 29.61
N ARG A 91 18.54 -12.05 28.70
CA ARG A 91 17.95 -11.17 27.68
C ARG A 91 16.93 -11.90 26.80
N SER A 92 17.19 -13.16 26.42
CA SER A 92 16.23 -13.96 25.65
C SER A 92 14.95 -14.27 26.44
N LYS A 93 15.04 -14.45 27.77
CA LYS A 93 13.87 -14.60 28.65
C LYS A 93 13.10 -13.29 28.78
N GLU A 94 13.81 -12.18 29.04
CA GLU A 94 13.21 -10.83 29.09
C GLU A 94 12.57 -10.42 27.77
N GLU A 95 13.21 -10.69 26.62
CA GLU A 95 12.64 -10.46 25.30
C GLU A 95 11.41 -11.35 25.04
N ARG A 96 11.41 -12.60 25.48
CA ARG A 96 10.22 -13.47 25.39
C ARG A 96 9.09 -12.98 26.26
N GLU A 97 9.37 -12.51 27.47
CA GLU A 97 8.39 -11.94 28.37
C GLU A 97 7.85 -10.60 27.84
N GLN A 98 8.72 -9.74 27.31
CA GLN A 98 8.32 -8.50 26.63
C GLN A 98 7.51 -8.78 25.36
N ASN A 99 7.89 -9.77 24.56
CA ASN A 99 7.13 -10.19 23.37
C ASN A 99 5.80 -10.86 23.76
N ALA A 100 5.74 -11.58 24.86
CA ALA A 100 4.48 -12.10 25.40
C ALA A 100 3.55 -10.97 25.90
N GLN A 101 4.12 -9.93 26.51
CA GLN A 101 3.40 -8.70 26.86
C GLN A 101 3.06 -7.84 25.63
N GLY A 102 3.83 -7.95 24.54
CA GLY A 102 3.63 -7.27 23.25
C GLY A 102 2.70 -7.98 22.27
N GLY A 103 1.90 -8.96 22.74
CA GLY A 103 0.99 -9.71 21.89
C GLY A 103 -0.05 -8.86 21.15
N ILE A 104 -0.65 -9.43 20.09
CA ILE A 104 -1.65 -8.74 19.26
C ILE A 104 -2.80 -8.17 20.08
N LEU A 105 -3.29 -8.88 21.12
CA LEU A 105 -4.37 -8.39 21.98
C LEU A 105 -3.94 -7.16 22.79
N THR A 106 -2.70 -7.14 23.29
CA THR A 106 -2.15 -5.96 23.98
C THR A 106 -2.02 -4.78 23.03
N ALA A 107 -1.55 -5.03 21.80
CA ALA A 107 -1.45 -4.00 20.76
C ALA A 107 -2.83 -3.45 20.36
N VAL A 108 -3.86 -4.30 20.24
CA VAL A 108 -5.24 -3.89 19.96
C VAL A 108 -5.76 -3.02 21.11
N ASN A 109 -5.65 -3.46 22.35
CA ASN A 109 -6.07 -2.66 23.52
C ASN A 109 -5.34 -1.32 23.58
N PHE A 110 -4.01 -1.33 23.34
CA PHE A 110 -3.21 -0.12 23.24
C PHE A 110 -3.72 0.82 22.15
N ALA A 111 -3.94 0.29 20.95
CA ALA A 111 -4.38 1.08 19.80
C ALA A 111 -5.76 1.71 20.02
N PHE A 112 -6.70 1.00 20.65
CA PHE A 112 -8.02 1.56 20.97
C PHE A 112 -8.00 2.55 22.14
N LYS A 113 -7.06 2.40 23.08
CA LYS A 113 -6.92 3.33 24.21
C LYS A 113 -6.37 4.67 23.78
N HIS A 114 -5.42 4.71 22.86
CA HIS A 114 -4.74 5.94 22.43
C HIS A 114 -5.45 6.60 21.24
N ARG A 115 -5.69 7.92 21.36
CA ARG A 115 -6.45 8.71 20.40
C ARG A 115 -5.90 8.61 18.97
N GLN A 116 -4.60 8.76 18.80
CA GLN A 116 -3.94 8.74 17.49
C GLN A 116 -4.20 7.44 16.74
N LEU A 117 -3.89 6.31 17.37
CA LEU A 117 -4.02 4.99 16.76
C LEU A 117 -5.49 4.63 16.50
N ARG A 118 -6.39 4.97 17.42
CA ARG A 118 -7.82 4.71 17.27
C ARG A 118 -8.37 5.41 16.01
N PHE A 119 -8.09 6.69 15.81
CA PHE A 119 -8.54 7.41 14.63
C PHE A 119 -7.80 6.96 13.36
N LEU A 120 -6.55 6.53 13.48
CA LEU A 120 -5.81 5.95 12.37
C LEU A 120 -6.45 4.62 11.92
N ILE A 121 -6.88 3.77 12.85
CA ILE A 121 -7.64 2.54 12.55
C ILE A 121 -8.94 2.86 11.81
N ILE A 122 -9.72 3.84 12.29
CA ILE A 122 -10.97 4.23 11.64
C ILE A 122 -10.72 4.80 10.24
N ALA A 123 -9.69 5.64 10.08
CA ALA A 123 -9.27 6.15 8.77
C ALA A 123 -8.88 5.00 7.83
N CYS A 124 -8.15 4.00 8.31
CA CYS A 124 -7.80 2.81 7.53
C CYS A 124 -9.01 1.98 7.12
N CYS A 125 -9.99 1.79 8.00
CA CYS A 125 -11.22 1.09 7.65
C CYS A 125 -11.94 1.79 6.48
N CYS A 126 -12.11 3.11 6.56
CA CYS A 126 -12.68 3.90 5.47
C CYS A 126 -11.82 3.80 4.19
N PHE A 127 -10.51 3.92 4.32
CA PHE A 127 -9.58 3.89 3.21
C PHE A 127 -9.58 2.52 2.50
N TYR A 128 -9.50 1.42 3.24
CA TYR A 128 -9.47 0.08 2.64
C TYR A 128 -10.83 -0.37 2.09
N LEU A 129 -11.94 0.20 2.54
CA LEU A 129 -13.23 0.01 1.90
C LEU A 129 -13.22 0.53 0.44
N ALA A 130 -12.43 1.56 0.16
CA ALA A 130 -12.23 2.08 -1.19
C ALA A 130 -11.40 1.15 -2.09
N SER A 131 -10.83 0.04 -1.58
CA SER A 131 -10.02 -0.92 -2.34
C SER A 131 -10.78 -1.64 -3.45
N LEU A 132 -12.11 -1.58 -3.44
CA LEU A 132 -12.96 -2.12 -4.50
C LEU A 132 -12.54 -1.65 -5.90
N GLY A 133 -12.21 -0.38 -6.04
CA GLY A 133 -11.73 0.18 -7.30
C GLY A 133 -10.38 -0.41 -7.77
N THR A 134 -9.64 -1.08 -6.88
CA THR A 134 -8.31 -1.63 -7.20
C THR A 134 -8.36 -3.08 -7.67
N ALA A 135 -9.31 -3.88 -7.18
CA ALA A 135 -9.30 -5.33 -7.37
C ALA A 135 -9.77 -5.79 -8.76
N THR A 136 -10.56 -4.97 -9.45
CA THR A 136 -11.28 -5.37 -10.66
C THR A 136 -11.14 -4.37 -11.82
N TYR A 137 -10.06 -3.58 -11.83
CA TYR A 137 -9.88 -2.52 -12.82
C TYR A 137 -9.96 -3.00 -14.28
N SER A 138 -9.43 -4.18 -14.61
CA SER A 138 -9.52 -4.73 -15.97
C SER A 138 -10.96 -5.08 -16.37
N THR A 139 -11.74 -5.63 -15.43
CA THR A 139 -13.17 -5.91 -15.64
C THR A 139 -13.96 -4.61 -15.77
N VAL A 140 -13.61 -3.59 -14.97
CA VAL A 140 -14.25 -2.27 -15.05
C VAL A 140 -13.95 -1.60 -16.39
N MET A 141 -12.71 -1.68 -16.89
CA MET A 141 -12.35 -1.21 -18.23
C MET A 141 -13.17 -1.91 -19.32
N ALA A 142 -13.21 -3.24 -19.29
CA ALA A 142 -13.92 -4.02 -20.30
C ALA A 142 -15.44 -3.73 -20.30
N LYS A 143 -16.05 -3.67 -19.14
CA LYS A 143 -17.50 -3.64 -18.99
C LYS A 143 -18.08 -2.24 -18.89
N SER A 144 -17.44 -1.32 -18.16
CA SER A 144 -17.95 0.05 -18.00
C SER A 144 -17.62 0.96 -19.16
N ALA A 145 -16.40 0.85 -19.68
CA ALA A 145 -15.93 1.66 -20.79
C ALA A 145 -16.29 1.06 -22.15
N LEU A 146 -16.86 -0.16 -22.20
CA LEU A 146 -17.17 -0.91 -23.41
C LEU A 146 -15.96 -0.99 -24.35
N MET A 147 -14.78 -1.23 -23.78
CA MET A 147 -13.52 -1.35 -24.52
C MET A 147 -13.39 -2.72 -25.16
N THR A 148 -12.84 -2.76 -26.36
CA THR A 148 -12.43 -4.02 -27.00
C THR A 148 -11.19 -4.61 -26.33
N GLU A 149 -10.89 -5.87 -26.59
CA GLU A 149 -9.68 -6.55 -26.06
C GLU A 149 -8.38 -5.86 -26.49
N GLU A 150 -8.36 -5.28 -27.70
CA GLU A 150 -7.23 -4.51 -28.22
C GLU A 150 -7.06 -3.20 -27.45
N GLU A 151 -8.15 -2.46 -27.25
CA GLU A 151 -8.15 -1.21 -26.47
C GLU A 151 -7.73 -1.43 -25.02
N ILE A 152 -8.19 -2.52 -24.40
CA ILE A 152 -7.74 -2.92 -23.05
C ILE A 152 -6.23 -3.19 -23.04
N THR A 153 -5.72 -3.88 -24.05
CA THR A 153 -4.29 -4.17 -24.16
C THR A 153 -3.49 -2.86 -24.28
N LEU A 154 -3.94 -1.91 -25.10
CA LEU A 154 -3.32 -0.59 -25.22
C LEU A 154 -3.36 0.21 -23.90
N ALA A 155 -4.50 0.18 -23.22
CA ALA A 155 -4.64 0.83 -21.90
C ALA A 155 -3.65 0.24 -20.88
N LEU A 156 -3.44 -1.08 -20.89
CA LEU A 156 -2.52 -1.77 -19.99
C LEU A 156 -1.04 -1.39 -20.19
N PHE A 157 -0.64 -0.81 -21.32
CA PHE A 157 0.71 -0.27 -21.49
C PHE A 157 0.97 0.98 -20.66
N LEU A 158 0.00 1.91 -20.57
CA LEU A 158 0.18 3.14 -19.79
C LEU A 158 -0.25 3.01 -18.31
N TYR A 159 -0.95 1.94 -17.96
CA TYR A 159 -1.30 1.66 -16.57
C TYR A 159 -0.08 1.62 -15.62
N PRO A 160 0.99 0.83 -15.88
CA PRO A 160 2.16 0.81 -15.00
C PRO A 160 2.90 2.15 -14.96
N VAL A 161 2.90 2.90 -16.05
CA VAL A 161 3.53 4.23 -16.10
C VAL A 161 2.80 5.20 -15.16
N GLY A 162 1.49 5.28 -15.25
CA GLY A 162 0.67 6.09 -14.32
C GLY A 162 0.88 5.64 -12.87
N ASN A 163 0.81 4.35 -12.61
CA ASN A 163 1.00 3.79 -11.27
C ASN A 163 2.39 4.13 -10.68
N ALA A 164 3.46 3.91 -11.45
CA ALA A 164 4.82 4.23 -11.01
C ALA A 164 5.03 5.73 -10.75
N LEU A 165 4.50 6.59 -11.64
CA LEU A 165 4.61 8.05 -11.51
C LEU A 165 3.98 8.54 -10.21
N PHE A 166 2.73 8.16 -9.94
CA PHE A 166 2.03 8.60 -8.72
C PHE A 166 2.61 7.96 -7.45
N THR A 167 3.13 6.73 -7.52
CA THR A 167 3.89 6.12 -6.42
C THR A 167 5.16 6.92 -6.13
N LEU A 168 5.91 7.37 -7.13
CA LEU A 168 7.06 8.25 -6.95
C LEU A 168 6.67 9.57 -6.30
N ILE A 169 5.62 10.22 -6.82
CA ILE A 169 5.09 11.48 -6.26
C ILE A 169 4.77 11.31 -4.78
N SER A 170 4.13 10.20 -4.38
CA SER A 170 3.78 9.95 -2.98
C SER A 170 5.00 9.94 -2.06
N GLY A 171 6.12 9.33 -2.47
CA GLY A 171 7.35 9.30 -1.71
C GLY A 171 7.98 10.68 -1.52
N PHE A 172 8.06 11.47 -2.60
CA PHE A 172 8.57 12.85 -2.53
C PHE A 172 7.70 13.76 -1.68
N VAL A 173 6.38 13.68 -1.82
CA VAL A 173 5.42 14.46 -1.03
C VAL A 173 5.53 14.08 0.44
N SER A 174 5.68 12.79 0.76
CA SER A 174 5.78 12.28 2.12
C SER A 174 7.03 12.80 2.85
N ASP A 175 8.17 12.82 2.17
CA ASP A 175 9.40 13.32 2.78
C ASP A 175 9.43 14.87 2.89
N LYS A 176 8.80 15.58 1.93
CA LYS A 176 8.81 17.04 1.89
C LYS A 176 7.74 17.69 2.79
N PHE A 177 6.51 17.21 2.73
CA PHE A 177 5.35 17.84 3.36
C PHE A 177 4.82 17.11 4.59
N GLY A 178 5.25 15.88 4.82
CA GLY A 178 4.80 15.05 5.95
C GLY A 178 3.78 13.99 5.58
N ARG A 179 3.51 13.10 6.53
CA ARG A 179 2.71 11.89 6.31
C ARG A 179 1.22 12.21 6.14
N LYS A 180 0.70 13.06 7.00
CA LYS A 180 -0.71 13.48 6.98
C LYS A 180 -1.09 14.15 5.67
N ILE A 181 -0.29 15.11 5.22
CA ILE A 181 -0.53 15.84 3.96
C ILE A 181 -0.43 14.89 2.76
N THR A 182 0.51 13.96 2.79
CA THR A 182 0.65 12.95 1.72
C THR A 182 -0.60 12.12 1.57
N ILE A 183 -1.15 11.59 2.66
CA ILE A 183 -2.35 10.77 2.61
C ILE A 183 -3.53 11.55 2.03
N ILE A 184 -3.73 12.79 2.47
CA ILE A 184 -4.81 13.64 1.98
C ILE A 184 -4.62 13.95 0.49
N ALA A 185 -3.43 14.41 0.09
CA ALA A 185 -3.13 14.76 -1.29
C ALA A 185 -3.25 13.57 -2.23
N MET A 186 -2.72 12.41 -1.82
CA MET A 186 -2.78 11.20 -2.63
C MET A 186 -4.20 10.61 -2.68
N SER A 187 -5.00 10.72 -1.62
CA SER A 187 -6.42 10.34 -1.67
C SER A 187 -7.24 11.25 -2.58
N CYS A 188 -7.01 12.56 -2.56
CA CYS A 188 -7.62 13.48 -3.52
C CYS A 188 -7.18 13.19 -4.96
N SER A 189 -5.90 12.90 -5.16
CA SER A 189 -5.36 12.50 -6.47
C SER A 189 -5.97 11.19 -6.95
N ALA A 190 -6.16 10.21 -6.07
CA ALA A 190 -6.84 8.96 -6.39
C ALA A 190 -8.27 9.20 -6.86
N LEU A 191 -9.04 10.04 -6.16
CA LEU A 191 -10.39 10.42 -6.59
C LEU A 191 -10.40 11.11 -7.95
N ALA A 192 -9.50 12.07 -8.19
CA ALA A 192 -9.40 12.77 -9.47
C ALA A 192 -9.05 11.81 -10.62
N CYS A 193 -8.08 10.93 -10.42
CA CYS A 193 -7.70 9.93 -11.42
C CYS A 193 -8.82 8.92 -11.68
N TYR A 194 -9.57 8.52 -10.64
CA TYR A 194 -10.70 7.61 -10.82
C TYR A 194 -11.86 8.26 -11.57
N LEU A 195 -12.16 9.52 -11.29
CA LEU A 195 -13.15 10.29 -12.05
C LEU A 195 -12.70 10.44 -13.53
N LEU A 196 -11.44 10.76 -13.77
CA LEU A 196 -10.88 10.84 -15.11
C LEU A 196 -10.99 9.50 -15.85
N PHE A 197 -10.76 8.38 -15.17
CA PHE A 197 -10.95 7.05 -15.72
C PHE A 197 -12.39 6.81 -16.17
N ILE A 198 -13.38 7.13 -15.32
CA ILE A 198 -14.80 6.98 -15.67
C ILE A 198 -15.18 7.89 -16.84
N LEU A 199 -14.78 9.16 -16.81
CA LEU A 199 -15.06 10.10 -17.88
C LEU A 199 -14.43 9.66 -19.20
N SER A 200 -13.20 9.16 -19.18
CA SER A 200 -12.52 8.66 -20.38
C SER A 200 -13.26 7.48 -21.02
N GLY A 201 -13.83 6.60 -20.21
CA GLY A 201 -14.67 5.51 -20.66
C GLY A 201 -16.00 5.99 -21.26
N MET A 202 -16.68 6.93 -20.58
CA MET A 202 -17.96 7.49 -21.05
C MET A 202 -17.86 8.22 -22.39
N PHE A 203 -16.83 9.05 -22.53
CA PHE A 203 -16.61 9.85 -23.74
C PHE A 203 -15.77 9.12 -24.81
N LYS A 204 -15.44 7.84 -24.57
CA LYS A 204 -14.61 7.02 -25.46
C LYS A 204 -13.33 7.73 -25.89
N TRP A 205 -12.63 8.30 -24.91
CA TRP A 205 -11.32 8.89 -25.14
C TRP A 205 -10.28 7.81 -25.49
N THR A 206 -9.05 8.23 -25.73
CA THR A 206 -8.02 7.28 -26.14
C THR A 206 -7.78 6.22 -25.03
N PRO A 207 -7.62 4.93 -25.39
CA PRO A 207 -7.33 3.86 -24.44
C PRO A 207 -6.11 4.14 -23.55
N TYR A 208 -5.13 4.84 -24.08
CA TYR A 208 -3.93 5.25 -23.35
C TYR A 208 -4.25 6.16 -22.16
N LEU A 209 -5.15 7.14 -22.33
CA LEU A 209 -5.56 8.01 -21.24
C LEU A 209 -6.33 7.26 -20.16
N THR A 210 -7.19 6.32 -20.58
CA THR A 210 -7.93 5.45 -19.66
C THR A 210 -6.97 4.60 -18.83
N GLY A 211 -5.96 3.99 -19.47
CA GLY A 211 -4.92 3.22 -18.81
C GLY A 211 -4.07 4.07 -17.86
N PHE A 212 -3.67 5.26 -18.27
CA PHE A 212 -2.92 6.19 -17.42
C PHE A 212 -3.73 6.66 -16.21
N ALA A 213 -5.01 6.96 -16.39
CA ALA A 213 -5.90 7.41 -15.33
C ALA A 213 -6.10 6.33 -14.25
N ILE A 214 -6.38 5.08 -14.66
CA ILE A 214 -6.52 3.99 -13.68
C ILE A 214 -5.17 3.65 -13.04
N GLY A 215 -4.06 3.76 -13.75
CA GLY A 215 -2.71 3.64 -13.20
C GLY A 215 -2.43 4.73 -12.17
N GLY A 216 -2.80 5.99 -12.47
CA GLY A 216 -2.69 7.11 -11.54
C GLY A 216 -3.54 6.92 -10.27
N PHE A 217 -4.76 6.39 -10.41
CA PHE A 217 -5.59 5.99 -9.28
C PHE A 217 -4.86 4.97 -8.40
N MET A 218 -4.35 3.89 -8.99
CA MET A 218 -3.65 2.84 -8.26
C MET A 218 -2.39 3.35 -7.55
N GLY A 219 -1.56 4.13 -8.24
CA GLY A 219 -0.35 4.71 -7.66
C GLY A 219 -0.65 5.67 -6.51
N SER A 220 -1.68 6.50 -6.66
CA SER A 220 -2.14 7.41 -5.62
C SER A 220 -2.74 6.66 -4.42
N TYR A 221 -3.61 5.69 -4.67
CA TYR A 221 -4.25 4.87 -3.65
C TYR A 221 -3.20 4.11 -2.82
N TRP A 222 -2.33 3.35 -3.47
CA TRP A 222 -1.30 2.59 -2.76
C TRP A 222 -0.22 3.49 -2.14
N GLY A 223 0.09 4.65 -2.74
CA GLY A 223 0.98 5.65 -2.13
C GLY A 223 0.45 6.19 -0.80
N ALA A 224 -0.87 6.47 -0.72
CA ALA A 224 -1.52 6.80 0.54
C ALA A 224 -1.54 5.61 1.50
N GLY A 225 -1.88 4.41 1.02
CA GLY A 225 -1.95 3.19 1.81
C GLY A 225 -0.62 2.80 2.46
N ASP A 226 0.49 2.90 1.72
CA ASP A 226 1.84 2.65 2.27
C ASP A 226 2.21 3.69 3.34
N THR A 227 1.80 4.94 3.15
CA THR A 227 2.07 6.00 4.14
C THR A 227 1.27 5.77 5.42
N ILE A 228 -0.03 5.43 5.31
CA ILE A 228 -0.85 5.09 6.48
C ILE A 228 -0.29 3.84 7.17
N GLY A 229 -0.26 2.75 6.43
CA GLY A 229 -0.04 1.42 6.99
C GLY A 229 1.41 1.10 7.32
N GLY A 230 2.32 1.48 6.45
CA GLY A 230 3.74 1.19 6.62
C GLY A 230 4.45 2.18 7.55
N ILE A 231 4.10 3.46 7.47
CA ILE A 231 4.85 4.51 8.14
C ILE A 231 4.13 5.01 9.39
N MET A 232 2.91 5.53 9.29
CA MET A 232 2.25 6.20 10.43
C MET A 232 1.92 5.25 11.58
N PHE A 233 1.48 4.03 11.31
CA PHE A 233 1.27 3.06 12.39
C PHE A 233 2.54 2.77 13.18
N SER A 234 3.66 2.61 12.49
CA SER A 234 4.95 2.37 13.13
C SER A 234 5.49 3.60 13.86
N GLU A 235 5.32 4.80 13.29
CA GLU A 235 5.73 6.07 13.90
C GLU A 235 4.84 6.48 15.09
N SER A 236 3.60 5.96 15.18
CA SER A 236 2.67 6.23 16.29
C SER A 236 2.72 5.19 17.41
N SER A 237 3.63 4.24 17.37
CA SER A 237 3.66 3.11 18.29
C SER A 237 4.97 3.00 19.06
N PRO A 238 4.94 2.64 20.35
CA PRO A 238 6.15 2.38 21.12
C PRO A 238 6.91 1.16 20.55
N THR A 239 8.20 1.14 20.77
CA THR A 239 9.12 0.17 20.13
C THR A 239 8.72 -1.29 20.38
N ASN A 240 8.26 -1.62 21.58
CA ASN A 240 7.84 -2.97 21.98
C ASN A 240 6.53 -3.45 21.35
N LEU A 241 5.63 -2.54 20.92
CA LEU A 241 4.35 -2.87 20.31
C LEU A 241 4.30 -2.57 18.80
N ARG A 242 5.35 -1.97 18.24
CA ARG A 242 5.37 -1.45 16.85
C ARG A 242 5.05 -2.52 15.81
N SER A 243 5.66 -3.69 15.91
CA SER A 243 5.39 -4.80 15.00
C SER A 243 3.95 -5.27 15.09
N SER A 244 3.44 -5.46 16.32
CA SER A 244 2.06 -5.92 16.54
C SER A 244 1.02 -4.89 16.10
N VAL A 245 1.28 -3.60 16.29
CA VAL A 245 0.41 -2.52 15.80
C VAL A 245 0.43 -2.45 14.27
N THR A 246 1.57 -2.67 13.62
CA THR A 246 1.64 -2.74 12.15
C THR A 246 0.87 -3.94 11.60
N VAL A 247 0.84 -5.07 12.32
CA VAL A 247 0.01 -6.24 11.96
C VAL A 247 -1.47 -5.90 11.97
N ILE A 248 -1.94 -5.04 12.89
CA ILE A 248 -3.34 -4.57 12.89
C ILE A 248 -3.70 -3.92 11.55
N ASN A 249 -2.84 -3.07 11.01
CA ASN A 249 -3.08 -2.48 9.69
C ASN A 249 -3.19 -3.54 8.58
N THR A 250 -2.33 -4.56 8.60
CA THR A 250 -2.39 -5.65 7.61
C THR A 250 -3.69 -6.44 7.73
N LEU A 251 -4.16 -6.72 8.96
CA LEU A 251 -5.45 -7.35 9.20
C LEU A 251 -6.61 -6.49 8.71
N LEU A 252 -6.59 -5.19 8.97
CA LEU A 252 -7.62 -4.26 8.48
C LEU A 252 -7.67 -4.25 6.95
N ASN A 253 -6.52 -4.21 6.28
CA ASN A 253 -6.46 -4.30 4.82
C ASN A 253 -7.10 -5.61 4.32
N GLY A 254 -6.76 -6.74 4.91
CA GLY A 254 -7.33 -8.05 4.55
C GLY A 254 -8.83 -8.13 4.79
N VAL A 255 -9.30 -7.72 5.96
CA VAL A 255 -10.72 -7.78 6.33
C VAL A 255 -11.56 -6.81 5.50
N MET A 256 -11.14 -5.55 5.39
CA MET A 256 -11.90 -4.53 4.65
C MET A 256 -11.84 -4.77 3.15
N GLY A 257 -10.69 -5.22 2.61
CA GLY A 257 -10.57 -5.63 1.21
C GLY A 257 -11.41 -6.88 0.90
N GLY A 258 -11.45 -7.85 1.80
CA GLY A 258 -12.33 -9.03 1.71
C GLY A 258 -13.81 -8.64 1.72
N LEU A 259 -14.21 -7.77 2.66
CA LEU A 259 -15.59 -7.23 2.71
C LEU A 259 -15.95 -6.49 1.42
N ALA A 260 -15.05 -5.67 0.92
CA ALA A 260 -15.22 -4.98 -0.36
C ALA A 260 -15.42 -5.97 -1.52
N THR A 261 -14.68 -7.07 -1.55
CA THR A 261 -14.82 -8.13 -2.56
C THR A 261 -16.18 -8.82 -2.45
N VAL A 262 -16.63 -9.14 -1.23
CA VAL A 262 -17.96 -9.76 -1.00
C VAL A 262 -19.08 -8.82 -1.46
N ILE A 263 -19.00 -7.53 -1.14
CA ILE A 263 -19.97 -6.52 -1.61
C ILE A 263 -20.00 -6.50 -3.15
N THR A 264 -18.84 -6.53 -3.79
CA THR A 264 -18.74 -6.60 -5.26
C THR A 264 -19.42 -7.84 -5.81
N MET A 265 -19.15 -9.02 -5.25
CA MET A 265 -19.75 -10.28 -5.69
C MET A 265 -21.28 -10.28 -5.60
N ILE A 266 -21.83 -9.65 -4.57
CA ILE A 266 -23.29 -9.51 -4.38
C ILE A 266 -23.88 -8.54 -5.41
N LEU A 267 -23.19 -7.43 -5.69
CA LEU A 267 -23.72 -6.37 -6.55
C LEU A 267 -23.52 -6.66 -8.05
N LEU A 268 -22.50 -7.43 -8.41
CA LEU A 268 -22.15 -7.76 -9.80
C LEU A 268 -23.33 -8.32 -10.62
N PRO A 269 -24.13 -9.29 -10.12
CA PRO A 269 -25.26 -9.82 -10.88
C PRO A 269 -26.48 -8.88 -10.93
N ILE A 270 -26.54 -7.88 -10.06
CA ILE A 270 -27.69 -7.00 -9.91
C ILE A 270 -27.53 -5.74 -10.78
N ILE A 271 -26.31 -5.26 -10.94
CA ILE A 271 -26.03 -3.98 -11.61
C ILE A 271 -25.70 -4.22 -13.08
N PRO A 272 -26.30 -3.47 -14.02
CA PRO A 272 -25.98 -3.56 -15.44
C PRO A 272 -24.51 -3.23 -15.69
N GLU A 273 -23.86 -3.93 -16.63
CA GLU A 273 -22.43 -3.80 -16.94
C GLU A 273 -21.98 -2.35 -17.20
N LYS A 274 -22.81 -1.56 -17.88
CA LYS A 274 -22.56 -0.13 -18.14
C LYS A 274 -22.47 0.74 -16.88
N MET A 275 -23.01 0.25 -15.75
CA MET A 275 -23.04 1.00 -14.49
C MET A 275 -21.96 0.56 -13.49
N PHE A 276 -21.09 -0.39 -13.84
CA PHE A 276 -20.05 -0.88 -12.93
C PHE A 276 -19.10 0.23 -12.46
N GLY A 277 -18.70 1.14 -13.36
CA GLY A 277 -17.85 2.29 -12.97
C GLY A 277 -18.50 3.16 -11.89
N TYR A 278 -19.80 3.40 -11.99
CA TYR A 278 -20.56 4.18 -11.00
C TYR A 278 -20.75 3.42 -9.68
N MET A 279 -20.92 2.09 -9.73
CA MET A 279 -20.98 1.25 -8.52
C MET A 279 -19.69 1.39 -7.72
N TYR A 280 -18.54 1.23 -8.36
CA TYR A 280 -17.24 1.38 -7.72
C TYR A 280 -16.99 2.81 -7.23
N LEU A 281 -17.45 3.81 -7.98
CA LEU A 281 -17.42 5.21 -7.55
C LEU A 281 -18.21 5.40 -6.24
N GLY A 282 -19.42 4.81 -6.16
CA GLY A 282 -20.28 4.88 -4.97
C GLY A 282 -19.67 4.29 -3.71
N LEU A 283 -18.71 3.38 -3.83
CA LEU A 283 -17.98 2.79 -2.70
C LEU A 283 -16.62 3.45 -2.45
N THR A 284 -15.92 3.80 -3.51
CA THR A 284 -14.57 4.41 -3.45
C THR A 284 -14.64 5.84 -2.90
N VAL A 285 -15.60 6.65 -3.34
CA VAL A 285 -15.71 8.06 -2.92
C VAL A 285 -15.99 8.20 -1.42
N PRO A 286 -17.03 7.54 -0.84
CA PRO A 286 -17.27 7.64 0.59
C PRO A 286 -16.08 7.14 1.43
N GLY A 287 -15.43 6.07 1.00
CA GLY A 287 -14.26 5.51 1.68
C GLY A 287 -13.08 6.49 1.73
N LEU A 288 -12.69 7.04 0.58
CA LEU A 288 -11.59 8.01 0.51
C LEU A 288 -11.94 9.35 1.18
N VAL A 289 -13.16 9.87 0.98
CA VAL A 289 -13.60 11.10 1.65
C VAL A 289 -13.63 10.91 3.17
N GLY A 290 -14.16 9.78 3.66
CA GLY A 290 -14.13 9.45 5.08
C GLY A 290 -12.71 9.41 5.64
N ALA A 291 -11.79 8.77 4.95
CA ALA A 291 -10.37 8.74 5.33
C ALA A 291 -9.76 10.14 5.36
N ILE A 292 -10.00 10.97 4.33
CA ILE A 292 -9.51 12.36 4.26
C ILE A 292 -10.02 13.17 5.47
N VAL A 293 -11.33 13.12 5.75
CA VAL A 293 -11.94 13.88 6.85
C VAL A 293 -11.37 13.45 8.20
N ILE A 294 -11.27 12.14 8.44
CA ILE A 294 -10.73 11.63 9.71
C ILE A 294 -9.25 12.01 9.86
N MET A 295 -8.46 11.85 8.80
CA MET A 295 -7.06 12.25 8.80
C MET A 295 -6.89 13.75 9.06
N TRP A 296 -7.73 14.58 8.44
CA TRP A 296 -7.67 16.03 8.61
C TRP A 296 -8.01 16.48 10.03
N LEU A 297 -9.09 15.97 10.58
CA LEU A 297 -9.64 16.47 11.85
C LEU A 297 -9.00 15.82 13.09
N PHE A 298 -8.68 14.53 13.05
CA PHE A 298 -8.39 13.76 14.26
C PHE A 298 -6.98 13.19 14.34
N VAL A 299 -6.29 13.01 13.21
CA VAL A 299 -4.95 12.40 13.18
C VAL A 299 -3.88 13.49 13.15
N GLY A 300 -2.87 13.35 14.01
CA GLY A 300 -1.70 14.25 14.07
C GLY A 300 -0.63 13.90 13.05
N GLU A 301 0.28 14.84 12.78
CA GLU A 301 1.46 14.60 11.93
C GLU A 301 2.49 13.76 12.70
N THR A 302 3.13 12.82 12.02
CA THR A 302 4.14 11.92 12.61
C THR A 302 5.56 12.18 12.10
N ARG A 303 5.70 13.08 11.12
CA ARG A 303 7.00 13.41 10.54
C ARG A 303 7.97 13.96 11.59
N GLY A 304 9.20 13.44 11.60
CA GLY A 304 10.27 13.93 12.47
C GLY A 304 10.23 13.42 13.90
N LEU A 305 9.37 12.42 14.19
CA LEU A 305 9.38 11.75 15.48
C LEU A 305 10.59 10.82 15.59
N ASP A 306 11.28 10.90 16.72
CA ASP A 306 12.31 9.93 17.03
C ASP A 306 11.67 8.61 17.45
N LEU A 307 11.86 7.59 16.62
CA LEU A 307 11.29 6.25 16.83
C LEU A 307 11.74 5.58 18.13
N LYS A 308 12.82 6.06 18.75
CA LYS A 308 13.33 5.49 20.01
C LYS A 308 12.57 6.03 21.22
N THR A 309 12.03 7.24 21.13
CA THR A 309 11.39 7.95 22.26
C THR A 309 9.86 7.96 22.19
N VAL A 310 9.27 7.52 21.06
CA VAL A 310 7.82 7.49 20.90
C VAL A 310 7.16 6.53 21.86
N THR A 311 6.21 7.05 22.64
CA THR A 311 5.40 6.31 23.62
C THR A 311 3.98 6.00 23.11
N GLY A 312 3.54 6.65 22.05
CA GLY A 312 2.18 6.56 21.49
C GLY A 312 1.15 7.44 22.22
N THR A 313 1.56 8.15 23.27
CA THR A 313 0.69 9.02 24.09
C THR A 313 0.82 10.51 23.75
N GLU A 314 1.66 10.86 22.81
CA GLU A 314 1.99 12.24 22.45
C GLU A 314 0.74 13.07 22.02
N TRP A 315 -0.26 12.38 21.48
CA TRP A 315 -1.51 12.99 20.99
C TRP A 315 -2.69 12.90 21.97
N ASP A 316 -2.49 12.27 23.12
CA ASP A 316 -3.56 12.13 24.15
C ASP A 316 -3.68 13.38 25.02
N LYS A 317 -2.64 14.23 25.04
CA LYS A 317 -2.67 15.50 25.78
C LYS A 317 -3.49 16.54 25.02
N PRO A 318 -4.38 17.29 25.68
CA PRO A 318 -5.05 18.40 25.04
C PRO A 318 -3.99 19.41 24.55
N LYS A 319 -4.13 19.87 23.29
CA LYS A 319 -3.31 20.98 22.80
C LYS A 319 -3.47 22.13 23.79
N LYS A 320 -2.40 22.49 24.50
CA LYS A 320 -2.34 23.79 25.17
C LYS A 320 -2.42 24.85 24.07
N ASN A 321 -3.55 25.55 24.02
CA ASN A 321 -3.73 26.75 23.19
C ASN A 321 -2.72 27.80 23.62
#